data_061a525d40fd758c8dae05ec4e47e2d8
#
_entry.id   061a525d40fd758c8dae05ec4e47e2d8
#
_cell.length_a   1.000
_cell.length_b   1.000
_cell.length_c   1.000
_cell.angle_alpha   90.00
_cell.angle_beta   90.00
_cell.angle_gamma   90.00
#
_symmetry.space_group_name_H-M   'P 1'
#
loop_
_entity.id
_entity.type
_entity.pdbx_description
1 polymer ?
#
loop_
_entity_poly.entity_id
_entity_poly.type
_entity_poly.pdbx_seq_one_letter_code
_entity_poly.pdbx_strand_id
1 'polypeptide(L)'
;MSLTYYFSGSLTNDMMNYLSNMPNYEPIDVLVSQLDRSSIRKMFEFQDKGLVNKLFIDSGAFSFHTGKAKLDLEEYIDYLNSIDDRITICAQVDTIPGKFGQPKSKQDYEESARKSWENYLYMRTKLKSPQKLTPVFHFGESFDALRNILSWRGPNGEKVEYMGLSPANDTDVRIKNRYLNECYDVIHNSSNPDIGTHLYGYTSLPGIPKLPCTSVDSISHRHIAAYNKIYLPKYGIVSITDRPRTVGNKSSMSFIQTADEAAKSEVQDYLKSLGTTLEECRESSSMRCAVTMYGIIQYVKENPYKPDNVKKAKKLFNI
;
A
#
# COMPACT_ATOMS: atom_id res chain seq x y z
N MET A 1 -10.63 -6.60 13.14
CA MET A 1 -10.98 -5.92 11.87
C MET A 1 -10.27 -6.64 10.73
N SER A 2 -10.94 -6.84 9.58
CA SER A 2 -10.28 -7.35 8.39
C SER A 2 -9.43 -6.24 7.77
N LEU A 3 -8.19 -6.55 7.43
CA LEU A 3 -7.28 -5.62 6.76
C LEU A 3 -7.74 -5.40 5.31
N THR A 4 -7.76 -4.15 4.86
CA THR A 4 -7.90 -3.79 3.45
C THR A 4 -6.51 -3.71 2.80
N TYR A 5 -6.27 -4.47 1.73
CA TYR A 5 -5.04 -4.39 0.95
C TYR A 5 -5.31 -3.69 -0.39
N TYR A 6 -4.76 -2.48 -0.56
CA TYR A 6 -4.87 -1.75 -1.81
C TYR A 6 -3.73 -2.14 -2.76
N PHE A 7 -4.08 -2.60 -3.96
CA PHE A 7 -3.09 -2.80 -5.03
C PHE A 7 -2.79 -1.47 -5.69
N SER A 8 -1.54 -1.00 -5.56
CA SER A 8 -1.13 0.31 -6.06
C SER A 8 -0.78 0.30 -7.54
N GLY A 9 -1.12 1.39 -8.23
CA GLY A 9 -0.81 1.63 -9.64
C GLY A 9 -1.87 1.14 -10.61
N SER A 10 -1.57 1.27 -11.91
CA SER A 10 -2.52 0.90 -12.97
C SER A 10 -2.64 -0.62 -13.13
N LEU A 11 -3.88 -1.09 -13.25
CA LEU A 11 -4.20 -2.49 -13.59
C LEU A 11 -4.56 -2.59 -15.07
N THR A 12 -4.11 -3.65 -15.74
CA THR A 12 -4.44 -3.90 -17.15
C THR A 12 -5.66 -4.80 -17.27
N ASN A 13 -6.31 -4.79 -18.45
CA ASN A 13 -7.42 -5.70 -18.73
C ASN A 13 -7.00 -7.16 -18.55
N ASP A 14 -5.82 -7.54 -19.06
CA ASP A 14 -5.33 -8.91 -18.96
C ASP A 14 -5.10 -9.33 -17.51
N MET A 15 -4.50 -8.46 -16.67
CA MET A 15 -4.34 -8.75 -15.24
C MET A 15 -5.70 -9.01 -14.58
N MET A 16 -6.68 -8.15 -14.84
CA MET A 16 -8.00 -8.28 -14.25
C MET A 16 -8.78 -9.47 -14.79
N ASN A 17 -8.66 -9.76 -16.09
CA ASN A 17 -9.26 -10.95 -16.69
C ASN A 17 -8.70 -12.24 -16.08
N TYR A 18 -7.37 -12.35 -15.93
CA TYR A 18 -6.78 -13.52 -15.29
C TYR A 18 -7.20 -13.64 -13.83
N LEU A 19 -7.13 -12.54 -13.07
CA LEU A 19 -7.45 -12.55 -11.65
C LEU A 19 -8.92 -12.90 -11.40
N SER A 20 -9.84 -12.30 -12.16
CA SER A 20 -11.29 -12.51 -11.97
C SER A 20 -11.77 -13.91 -12.35
N ASN A 21 -10.98 -14.65 -13.13
CA ASN A 21 -11.26 -16.05 -13.46
C ASN A 21 -10.68 -17.05 -12.44
N MET A 22 -9.92 -16.59 -11.44
CA MET A 22 -9.41 -17.46 -10.39
C MET A 22 -10.52 -17.86 -9.40
N PRO A 23 -10.40 -19.02 -8.74
CA PRO A 23 -11.41 -19.53 -7.82
C PRO A 23 -11.73 -18.53 -6.69
N ASN A 24 -13.01 -18.41 -6.32
CA ASN A 24 -13.47 -17.55 -5.23
C ASN A 24 -12.98 -16.10 -5.33
N TYR A 25 -12.90 -15.56 -6.55
CA TYR A 25 -12.55 -14.17 -6.77
C TYR A 25 -13.52 -13.24 -6.03
N GLU A 26 -12.96 -12.24 -5.39
CA GLU A 26 -13.70 -11.12 -4.80
C GLU A 26 -13.17 -9.80 -5.37
N PRO A 27 -14.01 -8.76 -5.53
CA PRO A 27 -13.59 -7.47 -6.01
C PRO A 27 -12.45 -6.90 -5.16
N ILE A 28 -11.41 -6.40 -5.81
CA ILE A 28 -10.20 -5.90 -5.15
C ILE A 28 -10.31 -4.42 -4.81
N ASP A 29 -9.48 -4.00 -3.87
CA ASP A 29 -9.29 -2.59 -3.51
C ASP A 29 -8.03 -2.04 -4.18
N VAL A 30 -8.10 -0.82 -4.73
CA VAL A 30 -7.02 -0.24 -5.56
C VAL A 30 -6.68 1.17 -5.11
N LEU A 31 -5.38 1.49 -5.09
CA LEU A 31 -4.87 2.84 -4.88
C LEU A 31 -4.23 3.35 -6.18
N VAL A 32 -4.69 4.51 -6.67
CA VAL A 32 -4.16 5.13 -7.89
C VAL A 32 -3.83 6.60 -7.64
N SER A 33 -2.68 7.04 -8.15
CA SER A 33 -2.31 8.45 -8.08
C SER A 33 -3.20 9.30 -8.98
N GLN A 34 -3.61 10.46 -8.49
CA GLN A 34 -4.36 11.48 -9.27
C GLN A 34 -3.62 11.93 -10.53
N LEU A 35 -2.32 11.71 -10.61
CA LEU A 35 -1.52 12.03 -11.80
C LEU A 35 -1.78 11.06 -12.96
N ASP A 36 -2.34 9.89 -12.69
CA ASP A 36 -2.71 8.90 -13.72
C ASP A 36 -4.23 8.84 -13.91
N ARG A 37 -4.78 9.94 -14.48
CA ARG A 37 -6.22 10.08 -14.76
C ARG A 37 -6.75 8.98 -15.69
N SER A 38 -5.89 8.45 -16.56
CA SER A 38 -6.26 7.37 -17.48
C SER A 38 -6.49 6.07 -16.71
N SER A 39 -5.61 5.74 -15.78
CA SER A 39 -5.79 4.57 -14.91
C SER A 39 -7.01 4.74 -13.99
N ILE A 40 -7.28 5.94 -13.46
CA ILE A 40 -8.48 6.17 -12.63
C ILE A 40 -9.75 5.90 -13.46
N ARG A 41 -9.86 6.42 -14.69
CA ARG A 41 -11.02 6.10 -15.57
C ARG A 41 -11.18 4.61 -15.80
N LYS A 42 -10.07 3.91 -15.99
CA LYS A 42 -10.09 2.45 -16.14
C LYS A 42 -10.56 1.74 -14.86
N MET A 43 -10.22 2.26 -13.67
CA MET A 43 -10.74 1.69 -12.42
C MET A 43 -12.25 1.89 -12.30
N PHE A 44 -12.80 2.99 -12.82
CA PHE A 44 -14.25 3.17 -12.89
C PHE A 44 -14.91 2.11 -13.78
N GLU A 45 -14.32 1.80 -14.94
CA GLU A 45 -14.83 0.70 -15.79
C GLU A 45 -14.77 -0.65 -15.06
N PHE A 46 -13.75 -0.90 -14.25
CA PHE A 46 -13.65 -2.12 -13.45
C PHE A 46 -14.63 -2.11 -12.26
N GLN A 47 -14.92 -0.97 -11.65
CA GLN A 47 -15.98 -0.85 -10.65
C GLN A 47 -17.36 -1.15 -11.25
N ASP A 48 -17.67 -0.62 -12.44
CA ASP A 48 -18.91 -0.86 -13.14
C ASP A 48 -19.12 -2.36 -13.50
N LYS A 49 -18.02 -3.08 -13.67
CA LYS A 49 -18.00 -4.54 -13.89
C LYS A 49 -17.98 -5.36 -12.59
N GLY A 50 -17.97 -4.70 -11.41
CA GLY A 50 -17.85 -5.38 -10.12
C GLY A 50 -16.49 -6.03 -9.87
N LEU A 51 -15.43 -5.58 -10.55
CA LEU A 51 -14.07 -6.11 -10.40
C LEU A 51 -13.24 -5.34 -9.39
N VAL A 52 -13.54 -4.06 -9.18
CA VAL A 52 -12.91 -3.19 -8.17
C VAL A 52 -13.98 -2.74 -7.18
N ASN A 53 -13.67 -2.86 -5.89
CA ASN A 53 -14.57 -2.47 -4.80
C ASN A 53 -14.26 -1.04 -4.33
N LYS A 54 -13.14 -0.83 -3.64
CA LYS A 54 -12.75 0.48 -3.10
C LYS A 54 -11.68 1.12 -3.97
N LEU A 55 -11.81 2.43 -4.18
CA LEU A 55 -10.82 3.23 -4.87
C LEU A 55 -10.28 4.31 -3.93
N PHE A 56 -8.97 4.28 -3.71
CA PHE A 56 -8.21 5.27 -2.98
C PHE A 56 -7.44 6.14 -3.97
N ILE A 57 -7.64 7.45 -3.92
CA ILE A 57 -6.92 8.42 -4.77
C ILE A 57 -5.74 8.99 -3.98
N ASP A 58 -4.53 8.69 -4.44
CA ASP A 58 -3.30 9.29 -3.90
C ASP A 58 -3.03 10.66 -4.53
N SER A 59 -2.50 11.59 -3.74
CA SER A 59 -2.20 12.96 -4.19
C SER A 59 -1.09 13.07 -5.24
N GLY A 60 -0.20 12.07 -5.29
CA GLY A 60 1.00 12.10 -6.14
C GLY A 60 2.16 12.92 -5.54
N ALA A 61 2.13 13.26 -4.27
CA ALA A 61 3.14 14.07 -3.59
C ALA A 61 4.59 13.59 -3.82
N PHE A 62 4.83 12.28 -3.88
CA PHE A 62 6.13 11.73 -4.20
C PHE A 62 6.65 12.13 -5.58
N SER A 63 5.78 12.20 -6.59
CA SER A 63 6.15 12.63 -7.94
C SER A 63 6.49 14.12 -8.00
N PHE A 64 5.82 14.94 -7.18
CA PHE A 64 6.19 16.37 -7.02
C PHE A 64 7.52 16.52 -6.33
N HIS A 65 7.72 15.83 -5.22
CA HIS A 65 8.96 15.86 -4.46
C HIS A 65 10.17 15.47 -5.32
N THR A 66 10.01 14.54 -6.25
CA THR A 66 11.05 14.14 -7.21
C THR A 66 11.13 15.04 -8.45
N GLY A 67 10.32 16.11 -8.55
CA GLY A 67 10.30 17.04 -9.67
C GLY A 67 9.71 16.49 -10.98
N LYS A 68 9.02 15.36 -10.93
CA LYS A 68 8.43 14.70 -12.11
C LYS A 68 7.06 15.26 -12.49
N ALA A 69 6.43 16.02 -11.62
CA ALA A 69 5.12 16.62 -11.85
C ALA A 69 5.01 17.98 -11.16
N LYS A 70 3.97 18.74 -11.52
CA LYS A 70 3.53 19.93 -10.80
C LYS A 70 2.19 19.62 -10.15
N LEU A 71 1.98 20.12 -8.94
CA LEU A 71 0.71 20.02 -8.24
C LEU A 71 0.01 21.37 -8.26
N ASP A 72 -1.25 21.35 -8.66
CA ASP A 72 -2.20 22.41 -8.40
C ASP A 72 -3.21 21.90 -7.38
N LEU A 73 -3.29 22.56 -6.22
CA LEU A 73 -4.14 22.13 -5.12
C LEU A 73 -5.63 22.30 -5.47
N GLU A 74 -5.98 23.41 -6.15
CA GLU A 74 -7.37 23.66 -6.56
C GLU A 74 -7.80 22.68 -7.64
N GLU A 75 -6.96 22.42 -8.64
CA GLU A 75 -7.24 21.41 -9.67
C GLU A 75 -7.48 20.02 -9.05
N TYR A 76 -6.70 19.66 -8.05
CA TYR A 76 -6.88 18.38 -7.36
C TYR A 76 -8.19 18.32 -6.58
N ILE A 77 -8.54 19.40 -5.87
CA ILE A 77 -9.82 19.51 -5.14
C ILE A 77 -11.00 19.42 -6.12
N ASP A 78 -10.97 20.17 -7.22
CA ASP A 78 -12.03 20.14 -8.23
C ASP A 78 -12.18 18.77 -8.84
N TYR A 79 -11.06 18.11 -9.10
CA TYR A 79 -11.09 16.74 -9.60
C TYR A 79 -11.71 15.77 -8.59
N LEU A 80 -11.28 15.80 -7.33
CA LEU A 80 -11.87 14.95 -6.30
C LEU A 80 -13.38 15.16 -6.18
N ASN A 81 -13.81 16.42 -6.22
CA ASN A 81 -15.23 16.77 -6.20
C ASN A 81 -15.99 16.24 -7.43
N SER A 82 -15.33 16.16 -8.59
CA SER A 82 -15.94 15.63 -9.82
C SER A 82 -16.16 14.13 -9.83
N ILE A 83 -15.41 13.39 -9.00
CA ILE A 83 -15.44 11.93 -8.90
C ILE A 83 -15.83 11.42 -7.50
N ASP A 84 -16.41 12.28 -6.67
CA ASP A 84 -16.64 11.99 -5.25
C ASP A 84 -17.46 10.72 -5.00
N ASP A 85 -18.46 10.45 -5.82
CA ASP A 85 -19.33 9.28 -5.74
C ASP A 85 -18.61 7.94 -6.07
N ARG A 86 -17.46 8.01 -6.73
CA ARG A 86 -16.69 6.83 -7.20
C ARG A 86 -15.54 6.45 -6.26
N ILE A 87 -15.13 7.33 -5.36
CA ILE A 87 -13.98 7.15 -4.50
C ILE A 87 -14.36 6.85 -3.06
N THR A 88 -13.57 6.02 -2.40
CA THR A 88 -13.75 5.68 -0.98
C THR A 88 -12.93 6.60 -0.09
N ILE A 89 -11.68 6.87 -0.46
CA ILE A 89 -10.70 7.64 0.30
C ILE A 89 -9.88 8.47 -0.68
N CYS A 90 -9.43 9.64 -0.25
CA CYS A 90 -8.44 10.45 -0.96
C CYS A 90 -7.36 10.96 0.01
N ALA A 91 -6.11 10.96 -0.45
CA ALA A 91 -5.01 11.55 0.30
C ALA A 91 -5.06 13.08 0.23
N GLN A 92 -4.68 13.74 1.31
CA GLN A 92 -4.37 15.16 1.25
C GLN A 92 -3.20 15.42 0.31
N VAL A 93 -3.00 16.66 -0.09
CA VAL A 93 -1.73 17.09 -0.67
C VAL A 93 -0.73 17.29 0.46
N ASP A 94 0.07 16.26 0.69
CA ASP A 94 1.14 16.29 1.69
C ASP A 94 2.43 16.91 1.12
N THR A 95 3.20 17.52 1.99
CA THR A 95 4.54 18.02 1.70
C THR A 95 5.55 17.02 2.22
N ILE A 96 6.34 16.41 1.34
CA ILE A 96 7.40 15.48 1.76
C ILE A 96 8.59 16.30 2.28
N PRO A 97 9.20 15.91 3.43
CA PRO A 97 10.27 16.72 4.05
C PRO A 97 11.50 16.88 3.17
N GLY A 98 12.03 18.10 3.12
CA GLY A 98 13.31 18.43 2.50
C GLY A 98 13.32 18.35 0.98
N LYS A 99 14.51 18.20 0.39
CA LYS A 99 14.69 17.99 -1.06
C LYS A 99 15.05 16.55 -1.34
N PHE A 100 14.55 16.03 -2.48
CA PHE A 100 14.87 14.66 -2.90
C PHE A 100 16.38 14.43 -3.02
N GLY A 101 16.85 13.32 -2.46
CA GLY A 101 18.27 12.93 -2.49
C GLY A 101 19.20 13.74 -1.57
N GLN A 102 18.70 14.65 -0.76
CA GLN A 102 19.49 15.42 0.19
C GLN A 102 19.19 15.04 1.64
N PRO A 103 20.16 15.21 2.57
CA PRO A 103 19.90 15.08 4.01
C PRO A 103 18.82 16.07 4.44
N LYS A 104 17.95 15.63 5.33
CA LYS A 104 16.83 16.42 5.84
C LYS A 104 17.16 17.01 7.19
N SER A 105 16.91 18.31 7.36
CA SER A 105 17.05 19.00 8.62
C SER A 105 15.79 18.88 9.49
N LYS A 106 15.89 19.19 10.78
CA LYS A 106 14.74 19.29 11.66
C LYS A 106 13.71 20.29 11.14
N GLN A 107 14.16 21.42 10.60
CA GLN A 107 13.30 22.45 10.03
C GLN A 107 12.52 21.93 8.81
N ASP A 108 13.12 21.07 7.96
CA ASP A 108 12.44 20.47 6.83
C ASP A 108 11.24 19.60 7.29
N TYR A 109 11.40 18.84 8.37
CA TYR A 109 10.31 18.04 8.94
C TYR A 109 9.22 18.91 9.57
N GLU A 110 9.59 19.97 10.30
CA GLU A 110 8.64 20.89 10.92
C GLU A 110 7.81 21.64 9.85
N GLU A 111 8.48 22.12 8.80
CA GLU A 111 7.80 22.81 7.69
C GLU A 111 6.89 21.87 6.91
N SER A 112 7.33 20.65 6.66
CA SER A 112 6.54 19.61 6.00
C SER A 112 5.24 19.32 6.78
N ALA A 113 5.37 19.02 8.07
CA ALA A 113 4.21 18.73 8.93
C ALA A 113 3.22 19.91 8.95
N ARG A 114 3.73 21.14 9.09
CA ARG A 114 2.90 22.35 9.11
C ARG A 114 2.16 22.54 7.79
N LYS A 115 2.85 22.51 6.65
CA LYS A 115 2.24 22.69 5.32
C LYS A 115 1.23 21.59 5.01
N SER A 116 1.58 20.34 5.31
CA SER A 116 0.68 19.21 5.12
C SER A 116 -0.61 19.39 5.92
N TRP A 117 -0.51 19.84 7.16
CA TRP A 117 -1.66 20.09 8.00
C TRP A 117 -2.51 21.28 7.51
N GLU A 118 -1.89 22.36 7.07
CA GLU A 118 -2.58 23.51 6.46
C GLU A 118 -3.35 23.09 5.21
N ASN A 119 -2.73 22.31 4.32
CA ASN A 119 -3.39 21.76 3.14
C ASN A 119 -4.58 20.86 3.52
N TYR A 120 -4.41 19.98 4.52
CA TYR A 120 -5.50 19.14 4.99
C TYR A 120 -6.71 19.96 5.45
N LEU A 121 -6.49 20.96 6.31
CA LEU A 121 -7.55 21.81 6.81
C LEU A 121 -8.22 22.59 5.68
N TYR A 122 -7.44 23.13 4.75
CA TYR A 122 -7.97 23.85 3.59
C TYR A 122 -8.83 22.94 2.69
N MET A 123 -8.29 21.78 2.31
CA MET A 123 -9.01 20.81 1.47
C MET A 123 -10.34 20.39 2.11
N ARG A 124 -10.38 20.18 3.44
CA ARG A 124 -11.62 19.86 4.15
C ARG A 124 -12.73 20.89 3.97
N THR A 125 -12.38 22.18 3.80
CA THR A 125 -13.38 23.25 3.58
C THR A 125 -13.94 23.27 2.17
N LYS A 126 -13.29 22.60 1.21
CA LYS A 126 -13.60 22.65 -0.22
C LYS A 126 -14.19 21.34 -0.77
N LEU A 127 -13.91 20.22 -0.13
CA LEU A 127 -14.38 18.92 -0.58
C LEU A 127 -15.85 18.70 -0.26
N LYS A 128 -16.59 18.07 -1.19
CA LYS A 128 -17.98 17.63 -1.00
C LYS A 128 -18.10 16.64 0.15
N SER A 129 -17.13 15.70 0.24
CA SER A 129 -17.09 14.64 1.25
C SER A 129 -15.78 14.72 2.03
N PRO A 130 -15.61 15.70 2.94
CA PRO A 130 -14.35 15.90 3.68
C PRO A 130 -13.98 14.73 4.60
N GLN A 131 -14.91 13.85 4.95
CA GLN A 131 -14.64 12.62 5.71
C GLN A 131 -13.83 11.57 4.92
N LYS A 132 -13.78 11.67 3.58
CA LYS A 132 -12.94 10.81 2.73
C LYS A 132 -11.48 11.25 2.70
N LEU A 133 -11.19 12.47 3.14
CA LEU A 133 -9.85 13.04 3.11
C LEU A 133 -8.99 12.49 4.25
N THR A 134 -7.83 12.00 3.90
CA THR A 134 -6.88 11.36 4.82
C THR A 134 -5.64 12.25 5.00
N PRO A 135 -5.34 12.74 6.24
CA PRO A 135 -4.07 13.38 6.53
C PRO A 135 -2.95 12.34 6.57
N VAL A 136 -1.72 12.78 6.28
CA VAL A 136 -0.53 11.91 6.25
C VAL A 136 0.49 12.39 7.28
N PHE A 137 1.02 11.44 8.07
CA PHE A 137 2.13 11.64 8.99
C PHE A 137 3.36 10.90 8.47
N HIS A 138 4.49 11.63 8.31
CA HIS A 138 5.69 11.07 7.71
C HIS A 138 6.73 10.65 8.75
N PHE A 139 7.52 9.66 8.37
CA PHE A 139 8.72 9.28 9.11
C PHE A 139 9.65 10.48 9.31
N GLY A 140 10.04 10.71 10.57
CA GLY A 140 10.94 11.80 10.97
C GLY A 140 10.24 13.09 11.39
N GLU A 141 8.95 13.26 11.14
CA GLU A 141 8.17 14.37 11.71
C GLU A 141 8.05 14.22 13.25
N SER A 142 7.87 15.33 13.94
CA SER A 142 7.65 15.31 15.40
C SER A 142 6.34 14.60 15.76
N PHE A 143 6.35 13.76 16.79
CA PHE A 143 5.12 13.16 17.32
C PHE A 143 4.11 14.20 17.84
N ASP A 144 4.50 15.47 18.04
CA ASP A 144 3.54 16.54 18.31
C ASP A 144 2.64 16.81 17.10
N ALA A 145 3.14 16.68 15.87
CA ALA A 145 2.32 16.75 14.66
C ALA A 145 1.30 15.59 14.63
N LEU A 146 1.72 14.38 14.99
CA LEU A 146 0.78 13.24 15.11
C LEU A 146 -0.28 13.51 16.19
N ARG A 147 0.12 14.03 17.37
CA ARG A 147 -0.84 14.39 18.44
C ARG A 147 -1.83 15.47 18.00
N ASN A 148 -1.38 16.44 17.19
CA ASN A 148 -2.27 17.46 16.61
C ASN A 148 -3.34 16.83 15.72
N ILE A 149 -2.98 15.89 14.84
CA ILE A 149 -3.94 15.15 14.00
C ILE A 149 -4.96 14.42 14.89
N LEU A 150 -4.49 13.71 15.90
CA LEU A 150 -5.32 12.87 16.78
C LEU A 150 -6.24 13.69 17.70
N SER A 151 -5.80 14.87 18.14
CA SER A 151 -6.56 15.75 19.01
C SER A 151 -7.49 16.70 18.26
N TRP A 152 -7.34 16.84 16.95
CA TRP A 152 -8.13 17.77 16.16
C TRP A 152 -9.63 17.49 16.28
N ARG A 153 -10.40 18.59 16.36
CA ARG A 153 -11.87 18.58 16.34
C ARG A 153 -12.35 19.64 15.36
N GLY A 154 -13.25 19.24 14.49
CA GLY A 154 -13.98 20.15 13.62
C GLY A 154 -15.00 21.00 14.37
N PRO A 155 -15.64 21.96 13.71
CA PRO A 155 -16.62 22.88 14.31
C PRO A 155 -17.80 22.18 15.00
N ASN A 156 -18.18 20.99 14.51
CA ASN A 156 -19.29 20.20 15.07
C ASN A 156 -18.77 19.00 15.91
N GLY A 157 -17.51 19.02 16.33
CA GLY A 157 -16.89 17.95 17.10
C GLY A 157 -16.38 16.76 16.29
N GLU A 158 -16.31 16.87 14.96
CA GLU A 158 -15.78 15.83 14.10
C GLU A 158 -14.33 15.50 14.45
N LYS A 159 -13.97 14.25 14.33
CA LYS A 159 -12.60 13.76 14.49
C LYS A 159 -12.00 13.41 13.12
N VAL A 160 -10.69 13.27 13.08
CA VAL A 160 -10.04 12.53 11.98
C VAL A 160 -10.36 11.05 12.19
N GLU A 161 -11.10 10.45 11.26
CA GLU A 161 -11.50 9.03 11.36
C GLU A 161 -10.49 8.08 10.74
N TYR A 162 -9.65 8.59 9.85
CA TYR A 162 -8.69 7.81 9.09
C TYR A 162 -7.46 8.64 8.75
N MET A 163 -6.26 8.08 8.91
CA MET A 163 -5.01 8.76 8.61
C MET A 163 -3.98 7.84 7.96
N GLY A 164 -3.08 8.43 7.20
CA GLY A 164 -1.94 7.75 6.61
C GLY A 164 -0.70 7.83 7.50
N LEU A 165 0.00 6.71 7.63
CA LEU A 165 1.35 6.63 8.18
C LEU A 165 2.30 6.31 7.03
N SER A 166 3.24 7.21 6.77
CA SER A 166 4.21 7.10 5.67
C SER A 166 5.60 6.75 6.22
N PRO A 167 5.94 5.46 6.37
CA PRO A 167 7.29 5.05 6.72
C PRO A 167 8.22 5.33 5.53
N ALA A 168 9.46 5.75 5.78
CA ALA A 168 10.42 5.99 4.71
C ALA A 168 10.66 4.72 3.88
N ASN A 169 10.40 4.77 2.56
CA ASN A 169 10.42 3.60 1.70
C ASN A 169 11.83 3.02 1.46
N ASP A 170 12.86 3.83 1.62
CA ASP A 170 14.28 3.52 1.42
C ASP A 170 15.01 3.05 2.69
N THR A 171 14.29 2.89 3.81
CA THR A 171 14.87 2.44 5.08
C THR A 171 14.71 0.94 5.32
N ASP A 172 15.55 0.40 6.21
CA ASP A 172 15.46 -1.00 6.68
C ASP A 172 14.08 -1.28 7.32
N VAL A 173 13.57 -2.47 7.11
CA VAL A 173 12.25 -2.89 7.63
C VAL A 173 12.17 -2.80 9.16
N ARG A 174 13.29 -2.98 9.87
CA ARG A 174 13.33 -2.85 11.34
C ARG A 174 13.12 -1.41 11.79
N ILE A 175 13.69 -0.44 11.05
CA ILE A 175 13.48 0.99 11.29
C ILE A 175 12.02 1.36 11.04
N LYS A 176 11.44 0.90 9.92
CA LYS A 176 10.02 1.10 9.62
C LYS A 176 9.12 0.55 10.72
N ASN A 177 9.38 -0.68 11.17
CA ASN A 177 8.58 -1.31 12.22
C ASN A 177 8.70 -0.60 13.56
N ARG A 178 9.89 -0.10 13.92
CA ARG A 178 10.09 0.71 15.14
C ARG A 178 9.23 1.98 15.07
N TYR A 179 9.37 2.74 13.99
CA TYR A 179 8.57 3.96 13.78
C TYR A 179 7.07 3.70 13.86
N LEU A 180 6.58 2.66 13.18
CA LEU A 180 5.16 2.31 13.20
C LEU A 180 4.69 1.92 14.62
N ASN A 181 5.49 1.16 15.37
CA ASN A 181 5.16 0.84 16.75
C ASN A 181 5.08 2.10 17.64
N GLU A 182 6.03 3.03 17.49
CA GLU A 182 5.99 4.32 18.19
C GLU A 182 4.74 5.14 17.80
N CYS A 183 4.36 5.16 16.52
CA CYS A 183 3.10 5.78 16.08
C CYS A 183 1.89 5.15 16.76
N TYR A 184 1.81 3.81 16.81
CA TYR A 184 0.70 3.11 17.46
C TYR A 184 0.68 3.29 18.97
N ASP A 185 1.83 3.41 19.63
CA ASP A 185 1.88 3.76 21.05
C ASP A 185 1.31 5.17 21.29
N VAL A 186 1.62 6.14 20.44
CA VAL A 186 1.04 7.50 20.50
C VAL A 186 -0.49 7.47 20.22
N ILE A 187 -0.92 6.76 19.20
CA ILE A 187 -2.34 6.63 18.83
C ILE A 187 -3.13 6.00 19.99
N HIS A 188 -2.64 4.90 20.54
CA HIS A 188 -3.31 4.18 21.63
C HIS A 188 -3.52 5.06 22.88
N ASN A 189 -2.56 5.92 23.18
CA ASN A 189 -2.61 6.83 24.34
C ASN A 189 -3.21 8.21 24.02
N SER A 190 -3.85 8.39 22.88
CA SER A 190 -4.43 9.65 22.41
C SER A 190 -5.93 9.79 22.77
N SER A 191 -6.49 10.95 22.45
CA SER A 191 -7.94 11.20 22.51
C SER A 191 -8.72 10.58 21.32
N ASN A 192 -8.03 9.84 20.42
CA ASN A 192 -8.61 9.19 19.24
C ASN A 192 -7.96 7.81 18.99
N PRO A 193 -8.02 6.86 19.96
CA PRO A 193 -7.32 5.59 19.88
C PRO A 193 -7.87 4.63 18.82
N ASP A 194 -9.10 4.84 18.37
CA ASP A 194 -9.80 3.98 17.41
C ASP A 194 -9.67 4.48 15.96
N ILE A 195 -8.82 5.47 15.69
CA ILE A 195 -8.60 6.01 14.37
C ILE A 195 -8.15 4.92 13.38
N GLY A 196 -8.78 4.85 12.21
CA GLY A 196 -8.31 4.00 11.13
C GLY A 196 -6.94 4.47 10.61
N THR A 197 -6.07 3.52 10.25
CA THR A 197 -4.73 3.86 9.74
C THR A 197 -4.43 3.14 8.44
N HIS A 198 -3.81 3.87 7.50
CA HIS A 198 -3.27 3.37 6.25
C HIS A 198 -1.75 3.41 6.27
N LEU A 199 -1.07 2.30 5.93
CA LEU A 199 0.38 2.26 5.83
C LEU A 199 0.79 2.42 4.37
N TYR A 200 1.32 3.60 4.01
CA TYR A 200 1.76 3.89 2.65
C TYR A 200 2.99 3.08 2.25
N GLY A 201 2.87 2.36 1.13
CA GLY A 201 3.97 1.61 0.55
C GLY A 201 4.54 0.50 1.45
N TYR A 202 3.77 0.00 2.41
CA TYR A 202 4.24 -1.06 3.31
C TYR A 202 4.13 -2.43 2.66
N THR A 203 5.28 -2.99 2.26
CA THR A 203 5.37 -4.19 1.42
C THR A 203 5.68 -5.48 2.20
N SER A 204 5.93 -5.40 3.51
CA SER A 204 6.29 -6.56 4.33
C SER A 204 5.06 -7.39 4.70
N LEU A 205 4.66 -8.35 3.88
CA LEU A 205 3.54 -9.25 4.19
C LEU A 205 3.66 -9.89 5.58
N PRO A 206 4.83 -10.44 6.02
CA PRO A 206 4.96 -10.99 7.36
C PRO A 206 4.86 -9.95 8.50
N GLY A 207 5.01 -8.67 8.18
CA GLY A 207 4.87 -7.57 9.14
C GLY A 207 3.41 -7.14 9.35
N ILE A 208 2.57 -7.25 8.32
CA ILE A 208 1.17 -6.82 8.34
C ILE A 208 0.38 -7.39 9.53
N PRO A 209 0.41 -8.71 9.82
CA PRO A 209 -0.35 -9.27 10.94
C PRO A 209 0.12 -8.82 12.35
N LYS A 210 1.21 -8.07 12.42
CA LYS A 210 1.80 -7.57 13.67
C LYS A 210 1.44 -6.12 13.96
N LEU A 211 0.79 -5.42 13.04
CA LEU A 211 0.46 -4.01 13.12
C LEU A 211 -1.07 -3.83 13.13
N PRO A 212 -1.64 -3.01 14.02
CA PRO A 212 -3.09 -2.78 14.12
C PRO A 212 -3.56 -1.78 13.04
N CYS A 213 -3.08 -1.93 11.80
CA CYS A 213 -3.49 -1.06 10.71
C CYS A 213 -4.83 -1.49 10.09
N THR A 214 -5.57 -0.51 9.59
CA THR A 214 -6.83 -0.73 8.90
C THR A 214 -6.58 -1.11 7.44
N SER A 215 -5.57 -0.50 6.82
CA SER A 215 -5.18 -0.84 5.46
C SER A 215 -3.71 -0.60 5.17
N VAL A 216 -3.27 -1.19 4.08
CA VAL A 216 -1.94 -1.00 3.48
C VAL A 216 -2.07 -0.88 1.97
N ASP A 217 -1.05 -0.31 1.33
CA ASP A 217 -0.92 -0.37 -0.12
C ASP A 217 0.45 -0.87 -0.56
N SER A 218 0.50 -1.46 -1.74
CA SER A 218 1.76 -1.86 -2.36
C SER A 218 1.66 -2.08 -3.86
N ILE A 219 2.72 -1.72 -4.57
CA ILE A 219 2.96 -2.05 -5.98
C ILE A 219 3.76 -3.36 -6.16
N SER A 220 3.98 -4.11 -5.08
CA SER A 220 4.83 -5.31 -5.08
C SER A 220 4.43 -6.35 -6.11
N HIS A 221 3.14 -6.53 -6.40
CA HIS A 221 2.66 -7.48 -7.41
C HIS A 221 3.29 -7.23 -8.78
N ARG A 222 3.47 -5.97 -9.18
CA ARG A 222 4.11 -5.58 -10.45
C ARG A 222 5.63 -5.80 -10.40
N HIS A 223 6.26 -5.40 -9.29
CA HIS A 223 7.70 -5.57 -9.13
C HIS A 223 8.08 -7.06 -9.12
N ILE A 224 7.35 -7.89 -8.39
CA ILE A 224 7.55 -9.33 -8.35
C ILE A 224 7.45 -9.91 -9.78
N ALA A 225 6.37 -9.58 -10.49
CA ALA A 225 6.11 -10.07 -11.84
C ALA A 225 7.16 -9.60 -12.86
N ALA A 226 7.65 -8.36 -12.78
CA ALA A 226 8.66 -7.81 -13.67
C ALA A 226 10.01 -8.56 -13.59
N TYR A 227 10.29 -9.22 -12.47
CA TYR A 227 11.51 -10.02 -12.27
C TYR A 227 11.31 -11.53 -12.49
N ASN A 228 10.29 -11.95 -13.24
CA ASN A 228 9.93 -13.34 -13.45
C ASN A 228 9.75 -14.11 -12.13
N LYS A 229 9.05 -13.51 -11.22
CA LYS A 229 8.71 -14.08 -9.92
C LYS A 229 7.20 -14.06 -9.73
N ILE A 230 6.72 -14.92 -8.83
CA ILE A 230 5.34 -14.94 -8.32
C ILE A 230 5.37 -15.01 -6.80
N TYR A 231 4.31 -14.58 -6.15
CA TYR A 231 4.12 -14.78 -4.72
C TYR A 231 3.16 -15.95 -4.49
N LEU A 232 3.57 -16.89 -3.66
CA LEU A 232 2.79 -18.05 -3.26
C LEU A 232 2.63 -18.05 -1.75
N PRO A 233 1.43 -18.26 -1.19
CA PRO A 233 1.20 -18.17 0.27
C PRO A 233 2.16 -19.04 1.11
N LYS A 234 2.41 -20.26 0.66
CA LYS A 234 3.30 -21.22 1.36
C LYS A 234 4.79 -20.90 1.20
N TYR A 235 5.21 -20.44 0.04
CA TYR A 235 6.64 -20.33 -0.33
C TYR A 235 7.15 -18.87 -0.36
N GLY A 236 6.24 -17.88 -0.26
CA GLY A 236 6.59 -16.46 -0.43
C GLY A 236 6.91 -16.12 -1.89
N ILE A 237 7.90 -15.27 -2.11
CA ILE A 237 8.30 -14.85 -3.45
C ILE A 237 9.25 -15.89 -4.05
N VAL A 238 8.80 -16.55 -5.11
CA VAL A 238 9.58 -17.57 -5.82
C VAL A 238 9.94 -17.11 -7.24
N SER A 239 11.16 -17.38 -7.68
CA SER A 239 11.60 -17.15 -9.05
C SER A 239 11.23 -18.35 -9.91
N ILE A 240 10.56 -18.09 -11.03
CA ILE A 240 10.09 -19.13 -11.96
C ILE A 240 10.88 -19.18 -13.28
N THR A 241 11.98 -18.43 -13.38
CA THR A 241 12.82 -18.39 -14.59
C THR A 241 13.61 -19.69 -14.77
N ASP A 242 13.77 -20.11 -16.03
CA ASP A 242 14.68 -21.22 -16.39
C ASP A 242 16.14 -20.81 -16.47
N ARG A 243 16.38 -19.50 -16.60
CA ARG A 243 17.72 -18.98 -16.81
C ARG A 243 18.27 -18.47 -15.48
N PRO A 244 19.46 -18.93 -15.04
CA PRO A 244 20.12 -18.35 -13.89
C PRO A 244 20.36 -16.86 -14.14
N ARG A 245 19.94 -16.01 -13.23
CA ARG A 245 20.27 -14.59 -13.28
C ARG A 245 21.65 -14.37 -12.68
N THR A 246 22.56 -13.82 -13.48
CA THR A 246 23.83 -13.30 -12.98
C THR A 246 23.59 -11.86 -12.51
N VAL A 247 23.63 -11.63 -11.19
CA VAL A 247 23.67 -10.29 -10.62
C VAL A 247 25.07 -10.10 -10.06
N GLY A 248 25.91 -9.36 -10.78
CA GLY A 248 27.34 -9.29 -10.51
C GLY A 248 28.00 -10.68 -10.72
N ASN A 249 28.93 -11.05 -9.83
CA ASN A 249 29.62 -12.36 -9.88
C ASN A 249 28.85 -13.49 -9.16
N LYS A 250 27.59 -13.30 -8.76
CA LYS A 250 26.78 -14.31 -8.08
C LYS A 250 25.64 -14.76 -8.98
N SER A 251 25.68 -16.01 -9.39
CA SER A 251 24.55 -16.71 -10.00
C SER A 251 23.54 -17.08 -8.93
N SER A 252 22.32 -16.52 -8.98
CA SER A 252 21.20 -16.99 -8.14
C SER A 252 20.35 -17.95 -8.95
N MET A 253 20.32 -19.20 -8.54
CA MET A 253 19.41 -20.20 -9.11
C MET A 253 17.96 -19.84 -8.76
N SER A 254 17.03 -20.14 -9.67
CA SER A 254 15.61 -19.96 -9.41
C SER A 254 15.09 -21.06 -8.47
N PHE A 255 13.94 -20.79 -7.80
CA PHE A 255 13.23 -21.80 -7.01
C PHE A 255 13.01 -23.09 -7.82
N ILE A 256 12.58 -22.97 -9.07
CA ILE A 256 12.32 -24.14 -9.95
C ILE A 256 13.58 -24.97 -10.23
N GLN A 257 14.78 -24.36 -10.20
CA GLN A 257 16.04 -25.08 -10.38
C GLN A 257 16.55 -25.75 -9.12
N THR A 258 16.20 -25.23 -7.94
CA THR A 258 16.79 -25.66 -6.66
C THR A 258 15.82 -26.43 -5.77
N ALA A 259 14.51 -26.26 -5.96
CA ALA A 259 13.50 -26.99 -5.18
C ALA A 259 13.54 -28.50 -5.50
N ASP A 260 13.19 -29.30 -4.50
CA ASP A 260 12.95 -30.73 -4.72
C ASP A 260 11.69 -30.97 -5.58
N GLU A 261 11.53 -32.19 -6.06
CA GLU A 261 10.40 -32.52 -6.95
C GLU A 261 9.04 -32.41 -6.27
N ALA A 262 8.97 -32.64 -4.96
CA ALA A 262 7.72 -32.48 -4.20
C ALA A 262 7.29 -31.01 -4.16
N ALA A 263 8.21 -30.08 -3.86
CA ALA A 263 7.92 -28.66 -3.87
C ALA A 263 7.57 -28.12 -5.26
N LYS A 264 8.23 -28.64 -6.30
CA LYS A 264 7.88 -28.31 -7.71
C LYS A 264 6.47 -28.74 -8.05
N SER A 265 6.12 -30.01 -7.70
CA SER A 265 4.78 -30.55 -7.92
C SER A 265 3.73 -29.71 -7.19
N GLU A 266 3.94 -29.36 -5.93
CA GLU A 266 3.02 -28.51 -5.18
C GLU A 266 2.80 -27.14 -5.84
N VAL A 267 3.85 -26.52 -6.37
CA VAL A 267 3.71 -25.24 -7.09
C VAL A 267 2.90 -25.42 -8.37
N GLN A 268 3.16 -26.50 -9.13
CA GLN A 268 2.40 -26.80 -10.35
C GLN A 268 0.93 -27.08 -10.04
N ASP A 269 0.64 -27.86 -8.99
CA ASP A 269 -0.72 -28.17 -8.56
C ASP A 269 -1.46 -26.91 -8.10
N TYR A 270 -0.77 -26.03 -7.36
CA TYR A 270 -1.34 -24.74 -6.96
C TYR A 270 -1.68 -23.89 -8.19
N LEU A 271 -0.77 -23.73 -9.15
CA LEU A 271 -1.03 -22.97 -10.37
C LEU A 271 -2.19 -23.56 -11.19
N LYS A 272 -2.21 -24.89 -11.30
CA LYS A 272 -3.32 -25.62 -11.97
C LYS A 272 -4.66 -25.38 -11.26
N SER A 273 -4.68 -25.32 -9.93
CA SER A 273 -5.90 -24.99 -9.17
C SER A 273 -6.40 -23.56 -9.44
N LEU A 274 -5.51 -22.65 -9.88
CA LEU A 274 -5.84 -21.30 -10.30
C LEU A 274 -6.23 -21.20 -11.79
N GLY A 275 -6.24 -22.31 -12.52
CA GLY A 275 -6.53 -22.33 -13.94
C GLY A 275 -5.38 -21.85 -14.83
N THR A 276 -4.12 -21.94 -14.35
CA THR A 276 -2.93 -21.55 -15.11
C THR A 276 -1.81 -22.56 -14.95
N THR A 277 -0.72 -22.36 -15.69
CA THR A 277 0.46 -23.20 -15.70
C THR A 277 1.73 -22.40 -15.40
N LEU A 278 2.81 -23.10 -15.07
CA LEU A 278 4.11 -22.48 -14.87
C LEU A 278 4.60 -21.80 -16.17
N GLU A 279 4.31 -22.39 -17.33
CA GLU A 279 4.69 -21.87 -18.64
C GLU A 279 3.95 -20.56 -18.95
N GLU A 280 2.64 -20.52 -18.78
CA GLU A 280 1.85 -19.29 -18.94
C GLU A 280 2.35 -18.18 -18.00
N CYS A 281 2.70 -18.51 -16.75
CA CYS A 281 3.32 -17.56 -15.82
C CYS A 281 4.69 -17.06 -16.31
N ARG A 282 5.49 -17.89 -17.02
CA ARG A 282 6.77 -17.47 -17.58
C ARG A 282 6.60 -16.52 -18.77
N GLU A 283 5.64 -16.78 -19.60
CA GLU A 283 5.36 -16.01 -20.82
C GLU A 283 4.64 -14.69 -20.53
N SER A 284 3.69 -14.69 -19.58
CA SER A 284 2.83 -13.53 -19.32
C SER A 284 3.14 -12.82 -17.99
N SER A 285 3.59 -11.56 -18.10
CA SER A 285 3.73 -10.68 -16.93
C SER A 285 2.38 -10.39 -16.25
N SER A 286 1.30 -10.30 -17.02
CA SER A 286 -0.05 -10.08 -16.51
C SER A 286 -0.55 -11.28 -15.72
N MET A 287 -0.24 -12.51 -16.16
CA MET A 287 -0.55 -13.74 -15.42
C MET A 287 0.24 -13.79 -14.11
N ARG A 288 1.54 -13.47 -14.13
CA ARG A 288 2.36 -13.37 -12.91
C ARG A 288 1.79 -12.36 -11.91
N CYS A 289 1.36 -11.19 -12.40
CA CYS A 289 0.69 -10.20 -11.56
C CYS A 289 -0.58 -10.77 -10.93
N ALA A 290 -1.44 -11.39 -11.72
CA ALA A 290 -2.71 -11.96 -11.25
C ALA A 290 -2.50 -13.06 -10.20
N VAL A 291 -1.60 -14.02 -10.44
CA VAL A 291 -1.23 -15.06 -9.48
C VAL A 291 -0.67 -14.46 -8.18
N THR A 292 0.20 -13.45 -8.31
CA THR A 292 0.77 -12.75 -7.14
C THR A 292 -0.30 -11.99 -6.35
N MET A 293 -1.19 -11.29 -7.02
CA MET A 293 -2.31 -10.58 -6.37
C MET A 293 -3.22 -11.56 -5.62
N TYR A 294 -3.58 -12.66 -6.27
CA TYR A 294 -4.39 -13.71 -5.66
C TYR A 294 -3.71 -14.30 -4.41
N GLY A 295 -2.44 -14.65 -4.51
CA GLY A 295 -1.67 -15.17 -3.37
C GLY A 295 -1.56 -14.17 -2.20
N ILE A 296 -1.40 -12.86 -2.49
CA ILE A 296 -1.41 -11.81 -1.47
C ILE A 296 -2.77 -11.71 -0.78
N ILE A 297 -3.87 -11.75 -1.56
CA ILE A 297 -5.25 -11.73 -1.01
C ILE A 297 -5.46 -12.91 -0.06
N GLN A 298 -5.08 -14.12 -0.48
CA GLN A 298 -5.18 -15.31 0.37
C GLN A 298 -4.36 -15.12 1.66
N TYR A 299 -3.10 -14.70 1.53
CA TYR A 299 -2.23 -14.48 2.69
C TYR A 299 -2.84 -13.50 3.70
N VAL A 300 -3.36 -12.37 3.23
CA VAL A 300 -3.96 -11.34 4.08
C VAL A 300 -5.21 -11.86 4.80
N LYS A 301 -6.06 -12.63 4.12
CA LYS A 301 -7.26 -13.26 4.71
C LYS A 301 -6.91 -14.28 5.79
N GLU A 302 -5.87 -15.08 5.57
CA GLU A 302 -5.44 -16.14 6.49
C GLU A 302 -4.64 -15.61 7.68
N ASN A 303 -4.06 -14.42 7.55
CA ASN A 303 -3.18 -13.82 8.56
C ASN A 303 -3.71 -12.46 9.07
N PRO A 304 -4.89 -12.42 9.71
CA PRO A 304 -5.42 -11.19 10.29
C PRO A 304 -4.54 -10.72 11.47
N TYR A 305 -4.59 -9.41 11.76
CA TYR A 305 -3.95 -8.86 12.95
C TYR A 305 -4.44 -9.57 14.22
N LYS A 306 -3.49 -9.99 15.06
CA LYS A 306 -3.76 -10.60 16.37
C LYS A 306 -2.95 -9.84 17.45
N PRO A 307 -3.60 -9.22 18.45
CA PRO A 307 -2.92 -8.46 19.52
C PRO A 307 -1.82 -9.25 20.24
N ASP A 308 -2.01 -10.55 20.41
CA ASP A 308 -1.04 -11.44 21.07
C ASP A 308 0.27 -11.65 20.26
N ASN A 309 0.24 -11.42 18.96
CA ASN A 309 1.45 -11.49 18.14
C ASN A 309 2.43 -10.35 18.46
N VAL A 310 1.94 -9.20 18.93
CA VAL A 310 2.77 -8.05 19.36
C VAL A 310 3.51 -8.37 20.65
N LYS A 311 2.84 -9.00 21.63
CA LYS A 311 3.45 -9.41 22.91
C LYS A 311 4.56 -10.44 22.71
N LYS A 312 4.38 -11.40 21.78
CA LYS A 312 5.40 -12.40 21.43
C LYS A 312 6.60 -11.76 20.73
N ALA A 313 6.37 -10.78 19.83
CA ALA A 313 7.45 -10.07 19.13
C ALA A 313 8.27 -9.20 20.10
N LYS A 314 7.63 -8.45 21.01
CA LYS A 314 8.32 -7.66 22.06
C LYS A 314 9.21 -8.57 22.95
N LYS A 315 8.76 -9.79 23.26
CA LYS A 315 9.49 -10.77 24.07
C LYS A 315 10.66 -11.43 23.33
N LEU A 316 10.57 -11.61 22.00
CA LEU A 316 11.61 -12.20 21.17
C LEU A 316 12.75 -11.23 20.82
N PHE A 317 12.50 -9.92 20.85
CA PHE A 317 13.47 -8.90 20.44
C PHE A 317 13.96 -8.02 21.59
N ASN A 318 13.60 -8.34 22.86
CA ASN A 318 13.99 -7.56 24.05
C ASN A 318 13.82 -6.04 23.88
N ILE A 319 12.69 -5.60 23.34
CA ILE A 319 12.32 -4.20 23.17
C ILE A 319 11.21 -3.83 24.16
#